data_f2efa4ba0858bdd5810f4f0816b4f8c4
#
_entry.id   f2efa4ba0858bdd5810f4f0816b4f8c4
#
_cell.length_a   1.000
_cell.length_b   1.000
_cell.length_c   1.000
_cell.angle_alpha   90.00
_cell.angle_beta   90.00
_cell.angle_gamma   90.00
#
_symmetry.space_group_name_H-M   'P 1'
#
loop_
_entity.id
_entity.type
_entity.pdbx_description
1 polymer ?
#
loop_
_entity_poly.entity_id
_entity_poly.type
_entity_poly.pdbx_seq_one_letter_code
_entity_poly.pdbx_strand_id
1 'polypeptide(L)'
;IVLLGGTAIAANTHIQTDGTLPGADALNINTPGSGHSYTLSEINGKLSGHNLFYSFSNFSIGITDTALFKLNTSDLANVISRVTGGSESLIDGKLQMTNVGSTPSFYFINPAGITFGSGASVDVPGSFYVSTASGVNFSDGSQWTVSESHASTLSAANPESFGFLGNEGGNINIGDANPTNLTFKPGATVVFAGNDIHIDNTVIR
;
A
#
# COMPACT_ATOMS: atom_id res chain seq x y z
N ILE A 1 12.89 17.09 -36.68
CA ILE A 1 12.57 16.92 -35.23
C ILE A 1 12.29 15.44 -35.07
N VAL A 2 13.27 14.71 -34.55
CA VAL A 2 13.09 13.30 -34.16
C VAL A 2 12.51 13.35 -32.72
N LEU A 3 11.24 13.06 -32.56
CA LEU A 3 10.70 12.71 -31.26
C LEU A 3 11.30 11.33 -30.88
N LEU A 4 12.27 11.33 -30.01
CA LEU A 4 12.66 10.14 -29.27
C LEU A 4 11.47 9.82 -28.33
N GLY A 5 10.59 8.94 -28.79
CA GLY A 5 9.63 8.29 -27.91
C GLY A 5 10.43 7.52 -26.84
N GLY A 6 10.55 8.09 -25.66
CA GLY A 6 11.04 7.34 -24.51
C GLY A 6 10.08 6.15 -24.30
N THR A 7 10.55 4.94 -24.52
CA THR A 7 9.85 3.75 -24.04
C THR A 7 9.78 3.89 -22.53
N ALA A 8 8.58 4.12 -22.01
CA ALA A 8 8.36 4.01 -20.57
C ALA A 8 8.86 2.62 -20.15
N ILE A 9 9.90 2.58 -19.32
CA ILE A 9 10.38 1.31 -18.76
C ILE A 9 9.25 0.84 -17.87
N ALA A 10 8.60 -0.26 -18.26
CA ALA A 10 7.57 -0.86 -17.42
C ALA A 10 8.14 -1.09 -16.02
N ALA A 11 7.47 -0.57 -15.01
CA ALA A 11 7.92 -0.73 -13.64
C ALA A 11 7.99 -2.22 -13.28
N ASN A 12 9.05 -2.60 -12.58
CA ASN A 12 9.15 -3.94 -12.00
C ASN A 12 8.15 -4.09 -10.84
N THR A 13 7.64 -5.29 -10.65
CA THR A 13 7.07 -5.67 -9.36
C THR A 13 8.22 -5.88 -8.39
N HIS A 14 8.27 -5.02 -7.38
CA HIS A 14 9.27 -5.09 -6.33
C HIS A 14 8.57 -5.04 -4.98
N ILE A 15 8.41 -6.21 -4.35
CA ILE A 15 7.77 -6.36 -3.04
C ILE A 15 8.74 -7.12 -2.14
N GLN A 16 9.24 -6.44 -1.14
CA GLN A 16 10.21 -7.00 -0.21
C GLN A 16 9.87 -6.62 1.22
N THR A 17 9.75 -7.61 2.11
CA THR A 17 9.61 -7.36 3.56
C THR A 17 10.90 -6.78 4.12
N ASP A 18 10.81 -5.92 5.13
CA ASP A 18 11.96 -5.26 5.75
C ASP A 18 12.55 -6.02 6.96
N GLY A 19 11.91 -7.13 7.37
CA GLY A 19 12.34 -7.96 8.48
C GLY A 19 12.08 -7.36 9.88
N THR A 20 11.37 -6.24 9.98
CA THR A 20 11.11 -5.57 11.27
C THR A 20 9.97 -6.18 12.07
N LEU A 21 9.10 -6.99 11.44
CA LEU A 21 8.00 -7.67 12.12
C LEU A 21 8.45 -9.01 12.71
N PRO A 22 8.46 -9.18 14.05
CA PRO A 22 8.93 -10.40 14.68
C PRO A 22 8.09 -11.61 14.28
N GLY A 23 8.74 -12.66 13.74
CA GLY A 23 8.12 -13.92 13.36
C GLY A 23 7.33 -13.89 12.07
N ALA A 24 7.40 -12.80 11.30
CA ALA A 24 6.89 -12.77 9.94
C ALA A 24 7.90 -13.40 8.97
N ASP A 25 7.39 -14.15 8.00
CA ASP A 25 8.24 -14.76 6.97
C ASP A 25 8.70 -13.71 5.95
N ALA A 26 9.95 -13.85 5.53
CA ALA A 26 10.52 -12.98 4.51
C ALA A 26 9.86 -13.21 3.14
N LEU A 27 9.63 -12.11 2.43
CA LEU A 27 9.19 -12.12 1.05
C LEU A 27 10.14 -11.23 0.23
N ASN A 28 10.57 -11.70 -0.93
CA ASN A 28 11.38 -10.92 -1.86
C ASN A 28 10.97 -11.24 -3.30
N ILE A 29 10.29 -10.31 -3.93
CA ILE A 29 9.87 -10.35 -5.32
C ILE A 29 10.52 -9.14 -6.00
N ASN A 30 11.30 -9.38 -7.04
CA ASN A 30 11.87 -8.31 -7.87
C ASN A 30 11.96 -8.81 -9.32
N THR A 31 10.90 -8.57 -10.08
CA THR A 31 10.75 -9.10 -11.43
C THR A 31 10.14 -8.06 -12.36
N PRO A 32 10.46 -8.06 -13.66
CA PRO A 32 9.72 -7.27 -14.64
C PRO A 32 8.24 -7.63 -14.64
N GLY A 33 7.35 -6.64 -14.83
CA GLY A 33 5.91 -6.84 -14.98
C GLY A 33 5.62 -7.79 -16.15
N SER A 34 4.87 -8.86 -15.88
CA SER A 34 4.69 -9.97 -16.83
C SER A 34 3.35 -10.71 -16.68
N GLY A 35 2.39 -10.12 -15.97
CA GLY A 35 1.06 -10.70 -15.76
C GLY A 35 1.03 -11.78 -14.67
N HIS A 36 1.97 -11.77 -13.75
CA HIS A 36 2.01 -12.69 -12.62
C HIS A 36 1.16 -12.20 -11.45
N SER A 37 0.63 -13.16 -10.69
CA SER A 37 0.00 -12.90 -9.39
C SER A 37 0.92 -13.36 -8.27
N TYR A 38 1.36 -12.41 -7.47
CA TYR A 38 2.23 -12.64 -6.30
C TYR A 38 1.38 -12.64 -5.03
N THR A 39 1.42 -13.74 -4.30
CA THR A 39 0.61 -13.89 -3.08
C THR A 39 1.40 -13.45 -1.85
N LEU A 40 0.80 -12.52 -1.11
CA LEU A 40 1.18 -12.13 0.22
C LEU A 40 0.17 -12.79 1.17
N SER A 41 0.64 -13.62 2.08
CA SER A 41 -0.21 -14.30 3.04
C SER A 41 0.02 -13.77 4.46
N GLU A 42 -0.79 -14.19 5.41
CA GLU A 42 -0.70 -13.74 6.81
C GLU A 42 0.65 -14.04 7.46
N ILE A 43 1.37 -15.08 6.99
CA ILE A 43 2.71 -15.40 7.50
C ILE A 43 3.77 -14.35 7.16
N ASN A 44 3.54 -13.53 6.13
CA ASN A 44 4.42 -12.41 5.77
C ASN A 44 4.12 -11.14 6.60
N GLY A 45 3.13 -11.20 7.46
CA GLY A 45 2.69 -10.13 8.34
C GLY A 45 2.68 -10.53 9.81
N LYS A 46 2.11 -9.66 10.64
CA LYS A 46 1.93 -9.90 12.08
C LYS A 46 0.56 -9.47 12.53
N LEU A 47 -0.18 -10.40 13.11
CA LEU A 47 -1.50 -10.15 13.68
C LEU A 47 -1.38 -9.54 15.09
N SER A 48 -2.21 -8.53 15.36
CA SER A 48 -2.45 -7.97 16.70
C SER A 48 -3.93 -7.61 16.84
N GLY A 49 -4.66 -8.35 17.65
CA GLY A 49 -6.13 -8.25 17.69
C GLY A 49 -6.73 -8.52 16.32
N HIS A 50 -7.53 -7.56 15.82
CA HIS A 50 -8.15 -7.62 14.50
C HIS A 50 -7.38 -6.86 13.41
N ASN A 51 -6.13 -6.45 13.70
CA ASN A 51 -5.24 -5.75 12.79
C ASN A 51 -4.12 -6.67 12.31
N LEU A 52 -3.93 -6.76 10.98
CA LEU A 52 -2.82 -7.47 10.37
C LEU A 52 -1.83 -6.47 9.79
N PHE A 53 -0.60 -6.50 10.27
CA PHE A 53 0.46 -5.57 9.92
C PHE A 53 1.42 -6.18 8.91
N TYR A 54 1.80 -5.40 7.89
CA TYR A 54 2.87 -5.71 6.95
C TYR A 54 3.89 -4.58 6.93
N SER A 55 5.17 -4.93 6.87
CA SER A 55 6.27 -3.97 6.79
C SER A 55 7.21 -4.34 5.65
N PHE A 56 7.38 -3.40 4.72
CA PHE A 56 8.15 -3.61 3.50
C PHE A 56 9.32 -2.64 3.42
N SER A 57 10.45 -3.09 2.89
CA SER A 57 11.49 -2.19 2.41
C SER A 57 11.15 -1.60 1.05
N ASN A 58 10.45 -2.35 0.20
CA ASN A 58 9.97 -1.92 -1.11
C ASN A 58 8.59 -2.48 -1.37
N PHE A 59 7.73 -1.68 -2.01
CA PHE A 59 6.43 -2.14 -2.48
C PHE A 59 6.05 -1.41 -3.77
N SER A 60 6.22 -2.06 -4.89
CA SER A 60 5.77 -1.60 -6.21
C SER A 60 5.16 -2.76 -6.99
N ILE A 61 4.17 -2.49 -7.82
CA ILE A 61 3.47 -3.49 -8.64
C ILE A 61 3.62 -3.08 -10.10
N GLY A 62 4.31 -3.92 -10.88
CA GLY A 62 4.53 -3.72 -12.30
C GLY A 62 3.23 -3.85 -13.10
N ILE A 63 3.25 -3.28 -14.30
CA ILE A 63 2.10 -3.33 -15.21
C ILE A 63 1.66 -4.78 -15.46
N THR A 64 0.35 -5.02 -15.46
CA THR A 64 -0.31 -6.33 -15.61
C THR A 64 -0.12 -7.31 -14.44
N ASP A 65 0.79 -7.07 -13.51
CA ASP A 65 0.98 -7.92 -12.34
C ASP A 65 -0.09 -7.67 -11.26
N THR A 66 -0.21 -8.62 -10.36
CA THR A 66 -1.12 -8.54 -9.20
C THR A 66 -0.35 -8.81 -7.90
N ALA A 67 -0.43 -7.89 -6.95
CA ALA A 67 -0.10 -8.16 -5.56
C ALA A 67 -1.38 -8.60 -4.83
N LEU A 68 -1.48 -9.89 -4.50
CA LEU A 68 -2.64 -10.50 -3.86
C LEU A 68 -2.38 -10.74 -2.38
N PHE A 69 -3.01 -9.94 -1.52
CA PHE A 69 -3.13 -10.24 -0.09
C PHE A 69 -4.21 -11.30 0.09
N LYS A 70 -3.78 -12.56 0.29
CA LYS A 70 -4.67 -13.71 0.47
C LYS A 70 -4.77 -14.06 1.94
N LEU A 71 -5.89 -13.71 2.56
CA LEU A 71 -6.10 -13.76 4.00
C LEU A 71 -7.21 -14.75 4.36
N ASN A 72 -7.10 -15.36 5.55
CA ASN A 72 -8.03 -16.39 6.01
C ASN A 72 -8.56 -16.12 7.44
N THR A 73 -8.02 -15.12 8.15
CA THR A 73 -8.50 -14.75 9.48
C THR A 73 -9.88 -14.11 9.38
N SER A 74 -10.90 -14.75 9.92
CA SER A 74 -12.32 -14.45 9.66
C SER A 74 -12.83 -13.16 10.29
N ASP A 75 -12.10 -12.58 11.24
CA ASP A 75 -12.50 -11.40 12.01
C ASP A 75 -11.53 -10.20 11.84
N LEU A 76 -10.74 -10.21 10.76
CA LEU A 76 -9.90 -9.05 10.43
C LEU A 76 -10.75 -7.80 10.20
N ALA A 77 -10.37 -6.72 10.87
CA ALA A 77 -10.93 -5.39 10.66
C ALA A 77 -10.05 -4.55 9.74
N ASN A 78 -8.73 -4.65 9.90
CA ASN A 78 -7.78 -3.83 9.16
C ASN A 78 -6.54 -4.62 8.71
N VAL A 79 -6.06 -4.29 7.53
CA VAL A 79 -4.72 -4.63 7.02
C VAL A 79 -3.94 -3.34 6.92
N ILE A 80 -2.82 -3.25 7.60
CA ILE A 80 -2.04 -2.02 7.74
C ILE A 80 -0.63 -2.30 7.21
N SER A 81 -0.28 -1.65 6.10
CA SER A 81 0.97 -1.86 5.40
C SER A 81 1.81 -0.58 5.39
N ARG A 82 3.09 -0.68 5.76
CA ARG A 82 4.06 0.43 5.67
C ARG A 82 5.22 0.07 4.76
N VAL A 83 5.83 1.09 4.16
CA VAL A 83 7.08 0.99 3.40
C VAL A 83 8.16 1.84 4.07
N THR A 84 9.29 1.21 4.43
CA THR A 84 10.35 1.81 5.25
C THR A 84 11.64 2.11 4.48
N GLY A 85 11.80 1.59 3.27
CA GLY A 85 13.06 1.62 2.52
C GLY A 85 13.39 2.93 1.80
N GLY A 86 12.57 3.98 1.95
CA GLY A 86 12.85 5.31 1.41
C GLY A 86 12.68 5.46 -0.11
N SER A 87 12.14 4.45 -0.79
CA SER A 87 11.79 4.53 -2.21
C SER A 87 10.29 4.70 -2.40
N GLU A 88 9.90 5.50 -3.40
CA GLU A 88 8.50 5.65 -3.81
C GLU A 88 7.89 4.28 -4.19
N SER A 89 6.59 4.12 -3.91
CA SER A 89 5.80 2.98 -4.37
C SER A 89 5.13 3.30 -5.70
N LEU A 90 5.46 2.56 -6.74
CA LEU A 90 4.78 2.64 -8.03
C LEU A 90 3.78 1.48 -8.15
N ILE A 91 2.50 1.82 -8.19
CA ILE A 91 1.39 0.89 -8.37
C ILE A 91 0.90 1.02 -9.80
N ASP A 92 1.44 0.22 -10.71
CA ASP A 92 1.05 0.17 -12.13
C ASP A 92 0.39 -1.17 -12.51
N GLY A 93 0.07 -1.97 -11.53
CA GLY A 93 -0.65 -3.23 -11.61
C GLY A 93 -1.80 -3.30 -10.61
N LYS A 94 -2.30 -4.51 -10.35
CA LYS A 94 -3.44 -4.74 -9.47
C LYS A 94 -3.01 -4.94 -8.02
N LEU A 95 -3.52 -4.10 -7.11
CA LEU A 95 -3.51 -4.35 -5.69
C LEU A 95 -4.81 -5.06 -5.32
N GLN A 96 -4.74 -6.31 -4.90
CA GLN A 96 -5.90 -7.12 -4.57
C GLN A 96 -5.82 -7.67 -3.15
N MET A 97 -6.94 -7.68 -2.45
CA MET A 97 -7.07 -8.35 -1.17
C MET A 97 -8.31 -9.24 -1.16
N THR A 98 -8.13 -10.48 -0.71
CA THR A 98 -9.22 -11.42 -0.44
C THR A 98 -9.14 -11.88 1.00
N ASN A 99 -10.29 -11.99 1.65
CA ASN A 99 -10.40 -12.54 3.01
C ASN A 99 -11.64 -13.42 3.15
N VAL A 100 -11.59 -14.31 4.13
CA VAL A 100 -12.71 -15.21 4.45
C VAL A 100 -13.40 -14.69 5.70
N GLY A 101 -14.70 -14.36 5.58
CA GLY A 101 -15.57 -14.06 6.72
C GLY A 101 -15.64 -12.60 7.15
N SER A 102 -14.75 -11.72 6.69
CA SER A 102 -14.83 -10.28 6.96
C SER A 102 -14.42 -9.43 5.75
N THR A 103 -14.65 -8.12 5.86
CA THR A 103 -14.31 -7.13 4.82
C THR A 103 -13.32 -6.11 5.37
N PRO A 104 -12.05 -6.50 5.64
CA PRO A 104 -11.09 -5.61 6.25
C PRO A 104 -10.79 -4.40 5.38
N SER A 105 -10.56 -3.26 6.04
CA SER A 105 -10.04 -2.05 5.41
C SER A 105 -8.54 -2.18 5.15
N PHE A 106 -8.04 -1.52 4.10
CA PHE A 106 -6.63 -1.55 3.73
C PHE A 106 -5.98 -0.17 3.93
N TYR A 107 -4.95 -0.12 4.74
CA TYR A 107 -4.12 1.06 5.00
C TYR A 107 -2.76 0.86 4.36
N PHE A 108 -2.33 1.83 3.55
CA PHE A 108 -1.02 1.80 2.90
C PHE A 108 -0.28 3.11 3.14
N ILE A 109 0.88 3.05 3.80
CA ILE A 109 1.70 4.22 4.08
C ILE A 109 3.09 4.08 3.47
N ASN A 110 3.50 5.12 2.75
CA ASN A 110 4.88 5.28 2.25
C ASN A 110 5.29 6.75 2.25
N PRO A 111 6.09 7.20 3.22
CA PRO A 111 6.55 8.58 3.28
C PRO A 111 7.36 9.05 2.07
N ALA A 112 7.98 8.13 1.34
CA ALA A 112 8.77 8.48 0.15
C ALA A 112 7.91 8.87 -1.06
N GLY A 113 6.60 8.58 -1.03
CA GLY A 113 5.66 8.86 -2.11
C GLY A 113 4.95 7.62 -2.64
N ILE A 114 3.82 7.84 -3.32
CA ILE A 114 2.99 6.78 -3.91
C ILE A 114 2.45 7.25 -5.24
N THR A 115 2.70 6.50 -6.30
CA THR A 115 2.16 6.78 -7.63
C THR A 115 1.28 5.63 -8.10
N PHE A 116 0.06 5.93 -8.51
CA PHE A 116 -0.86 5.02 -9.20
C PHE A 116 -0.79 5.32 -10.70
N GLY A 117 -0.15 4.44 -11.46
CA GLY A 117 0.00 4.57 -12.91
C GLY A 117 -1.25 4.14 -13.68
N SER A 118 -1.18 4.18 -15.00
CA SER A 118 -2.30 3.88 -15.90
C SER A 118 -2.81 2.43 -15.83
N GLY A 119 -1.97 1.50 -15.43
CA GLY A 119 -2.33 0.10 -15.19
C GLY A 119 -2.87 -0.17 -13.79
N ALA A 120 -2.88 0.84 -12.91
CA ALA A 120 -3.29 0.66 -11.53
C ALA A 120 -4.76 0.24 -11.40
N SER A 121 -4.99 -0.74 -10.57
CA SER A 121 -6.34 -1.11 -10.12
C SER A 121 -6.32 -1.58 -8.67
N VAL A 122 -7.41 -1.33 -7.95
CA VAL A 122 -7.57 -1.68 -6.54
C VAL A 122 -8.82 -2.52 -6.37
N ASP A 123 -8.66 -3.67 -5.71
CA ASP A 123 -9.76 -4.60 -5.43
C ASP A 123 -9.63 -5.08 -3.98
N VAL A 124 -10.09 -4.26 -3.06
CA VAL A 124 -10.11 -4.53 -1.62
C VAL A 124 -11.55 -4.64 -1.11
N PRO A 125 -11.83 -5.53 -0.14
CA PRO A 125 -13.20 -5.79 0.31
C PRO A 125 -13.81 -4.66 1.13
N GLY A 126 -13.01 -3.90 1.85
CA GLY A 126 -13.42 -2.79 2.71
C GLY A 126 -12.98 -1.42 2.21
N SER A 127 -12.76 -0.49 3.11
CA SER A 127 -12.29 0.87 2.82
C SER A 127 -10.80 0.88 2.45
N PHE A 128 -10.38 1.94 1.75
CA PHE A 128 -9.02 2.07 1.23
C PHE A 128 -8.41 3.40 1.68
N TYR A 129 -7.33 3.32 2.43
CA TYR A 129 -6.64 4.46 3.01
C TYR A 129 -5.18 4.48 2.57
N VAL A 130 -4.76 5.55 1.91
CA VAL A 130 -3.40 5.71 1.39
C VAL A 130 -2.80 7.01 1.89
N SER A 131 -1.57 6.95 2.39
CA SER A 131 -0.92 8.15 2.91
C SER A 131 0.60 8.14 2.73
N THR A 132 1.16 9.35 2.58
CA THR A 132 2.60 9.60 2.72
C THR A 132 2.99 10.04 4.14
N ALA A 133 2.12 9.78 5.11
CA ALA A 133 2.40 9.99 6.52
C ALA A 133 3.54 9.08 7.03
N SER A 134 4.15 9.50 8.12
CA SER A 134 5.21 8.74 8.80
C SER A 134 4.68 7.60 9.67
N GLY A 135 3.37 7.48 9.86
CA GLY A 135 2.77 6.43 10.67
C GLY A 135 1.26 6.48 10.76
N VAL A 136 0.71 5.52 11.51
CA VAL A 136 -0.71 5.42 11.86
C VAL A 136 -0.84 5.56 13.36
N ASN A 137 -1.78 6.39 13.80
CA ASN A 137 -2.18 6.54 15.19
C ASN A 137 -3.40 5.66 15.47
N PHE A 138 -3.46 5.07 16.65
CA PHE A 138 -4.54 4.19 17.07
C PHE A 138 -5.35 4.80 18.21
N SER A 139 -6.58 4.34 18.37
CA SER A 139 -7.52 4.87 19.38
C SER A 139 -7.09 4.62 20.83
N ASP A 140 -6.09 3.80 21.09
CA ASP A 140 -5.45 3.59 22.39
C ASP A 140 -4.26 4.54 22.64
N GLY A 141 -4.01 5.48 21.73
CA GLY A 141 -2.89 6.43 21.79
C GLY A 141 -1.55 5.88 21.31
N SER A 142 -1.49 4.61 20.93
CA SER A 142 -0.28 4.04 20.34
C SER A 142 -0.09 4.50 18.89
N GLN A 143 1.14 4.34 18.40
CA GLN A 143 1.52 4.71 17.03
C GLN A 143 2.34 3.59 16.39
N TRP A 144 2.13 3.37 15.09
CA TRP A 144 2.97 2.51 14.28
C TRP A 144 3.60 3.32 13.15
N THR A 145 4.93 3.52 13.24
CA THR A 145 5.67 4.47 12.40
C THR A 145 6.62 3.75 11.44
N VAL A 146 7.02 4.44 10.38
CA VAL A 146 8.04 3.96 9.41
C VAL A 146 9.46 4.19 9.91
N SER A 147 9.66 5.04 10.91
CA SER A 147 10.97 5.32 11.49
C SER A 147 11.33 4.28 12.56
N GLU A 148 12.49 3.65 12.43
CA GLU A 148 13.04 2.73 13.43
C GLU A 148 13.42 3.43 14.75
N SER A 149 13.56 4.77 14.73
CA SER A 149 13.94 5.56 15.91
C SER A 149 12.84 5.63 16.98
N HIS A 150 11.61 5.24 16.64
CA HIS A 150 10.48 5.19 17.58
C HIS A 150 10.04 3.74 17.74
N ALA A 151 9.88 3.29 18.96
CA ALA A 151 9.35 1.96 19.26
C ALA A 151 7.94 1.83 18.66
N SER A 152 7.84 1.13 17.55
CA SER A 152 6.57 0.87 16.90
C SER A 152 5.83 -0.21 17.69
N THR A 153 4.62 0.10 18.15
CA THR A 153 3.75 -0.86 18.83
C THR A 153 2.70 -1.37 17.87
N LEU A 154 2.59 -2.70 17.74
CA LEU A 154 1.52 -3.32 16.99
C LEU A 154 0.24 -3.30 17.85
N SER A 155 -0.61 -2.31 17.60
CA SER A 155 -1.84 -2.11 18.38
C SER A 155 -2.95 -3.04 17.94
N ALA A 156 -3.73 -3.52 18.91
CA ALA A 156 -5.01 -4.19 18.67
C ALA A 156 -6.19 -3.20 18.53
N ALA A 157 -5.96 -1.91 18.82
CA ALA A 157 -6.95 -0.86 18.69
C ALA A 157 -7.20 -0.44 17.23
N ASN A 158 -8.30 0.25 16.98
CA ASN A 158 -8.60 0.72 15.63
C ASN A 158 -7.66 1.85 15.19
N PRO A 159 -7.22 1.86 13.91
CA PRO A 159 -6.59 3.02 13.32
C PRO A 159 -7.52 4.25 13.40
N GLU A 160 -7.00 5.40 13.79
CA GLU A 160 -7.78 6.63 13.99
C GLU A 160 -7.35 7.74 13.05
N SER A 161 -6.04 7.92 12.84
CA SER A 161 -5.51 8.98 11.98
C SER A 161 -4.14 8.63 11.42
N PHE A 162 -3.73 9.39 10.39
CA PHE A 162 -2.35 9.38 9.90
C PHE A 162 -1.50 10.36 10.68
N GLY A 163 -0.29 9.94 11.07
CA GLY A 163 0.70 10.76 11.78
C GLY A 163 1.76 11.29 10.84
N PHE A 164 1.78 12.61 10.60
CA PHE A 164 2.82 13.29 9.85
C PHE A 164 3.87 13.83 10.83
N LEU A 165 5.13 13.39 10.69
CA LEU A 165 6.27 13.90 11.47
C LEU A 165 7.03 14.93 10.62
N GLY A 166 6.62 16.20 10.69
CA GLY A 166 7.20 17.29 9.91
C GLY A 166 6.58 17.47 8.52
N ASN A 167 7.25 18.28 7.67
CA ASN A 167 6.77 18.64 6.32
C ASN A 167 7.40 17.75 5.22
N GLU A 168 7.93 16.58 5.55
CA GLU A 168 8.77 15.77 4.66
C GLU A 168 8.02 14.50 4.16
N GLY A 169 6.77 14.62 3.81
CA GLY A 169 6.06 13.57 3.11
C GLY A 169 6.26 13.67 1.59
N GLY A 170 6.37 12.54 0.91
CA GLY A 170 6.29 12.48 -0.55
C GLY A 170 4.90 12.83 -1.07
N ASN A 171 4.76 12.89 -2.38
CA ASN A 171 3.48 13.19 -3.03
C ASN A 171 2.69 11.90 -3.26
N ILE A 172 1.37 12.05 -3.44
CA ILE A 172 0.51 11.03 -4.02
C ILE A 172 0.17 11.47 -5.43
N ASN A 173 0.58 10.68 -6.42
CA ASN A 173 0.25 10.91 -7.82
C ASN A 173 -0.74 9.85 -8.28
N ILE A 174 -1.83 10.24 -8.92
CA ILE A 174 -2.85 9.32 -9.45
C ILE A 174 -3.09 9.66 -10.91
N GLY A 175 -2.75 8.72 -11.79
CA GLY A 175 -2.80 8.90 -13.22
C GLY A 175 -1.52 9.52 -13.80
N ASP A 176 -1.49 9.53 -15.12
CA ASP A 176 -0.43 10.10 -15.95
C ASP A 176 -1.00 10.52 -17.33
N ALA A 177 -0.17 10.51 -18.36
CA ALA A 177 -0.62 10.79 -19.72
C ALA A 177 -1.69 9.79 -20.25
N ASN A 178 -1.82 8.61 -19.64
CA ASN A 178 -2.84 7.62 -19.99
C ASN A 178 -3.94 7.59 -18.90
N PRO A 179 -5.20 7.30 -19.28
CA PRO A 179 -6.30 7.27 -18.32
C PRO A 179 -6.12 6.20 -17.25
N THR A 180 -6.27 6.59 -15.99
CA THR A 180 -6.31 5.69 -14.84
C THR A 180 -7.73 5.56 -14.32
N ASN A 181 -8.14 4.33 -13.94
CA ASN A 181 -9.47 4.07 -13.40
C ASN A 181 -9.37 3.30 -12.09
N LEU A 182 -9.62 3.98 -10.98
CA LEU A 182 -9.69 3.36 -9.67
C LEU A 182 -11.15 3.16 -9.28
N THR A 183 -11.55 1.90 -9.12
CA THR A 183 -12.93 1.54 -8.75
C THR A 183 -12.93 0.82 -7.42
N PHE A 184 -13.78 1.27 -6.51
CA PHE A 184 -13.90 0.75 -5.16
C PHE A 184 -15.26 0.09 -4.91
N LYS A 185 -15.40 -0.65 -3.81
CA LYS A 185 -16.68 -1.28 -3.45
C LYS A 185 -17.70 -0.19 -3.06
N PRO A 186 -18.97 -0.37 -3.40
CA PRO A 186 -20.03 0.56 -2.97
C PRO A 186 -20.05 0.69 -1.44
N GLY A 187 -20.06 1.92 -0.95
CA GLY A 187 -20.05 2.23 0.49
C GLY A 187 -18.66 2.22 1.13
N ALA A 188 -17.60 1.91 0.40
CA ALA A 188 -16.24 2.04 0.91
C ALA A 188 -15.85 3.52 1.09
N THR A 189 -15.12 3.79 2.17
CA THR A 189 -14.42 5.08 2.34
C THR A 189 -13.08 5.00 1.63
N VAL A 190 -12.78 6.04 0.83
CA VAL A 190 -11.48 6.16 0.14
C VAL A 190 -10.79 7.44 0.60
N VAL A 191 -9.57 7.30 1.11
CA VAL A 191 -8.79 8.44 1.62
C VAL A 191 -7.41 8.43 0.97
N PHE A 192 -7.03 9.58 0.42
CA PHE A 192 -5.67 9.90 0.02
C PHE A 192 -5.20 11.06 0.90
N ALA A 193 -4.09 10.89 1.62
CA ALA A 193 -3.53 11.89 2.52
C ALA A 193 -2.02 12.01 2.31
N GLY A 194 -1.57 13.10 1.74
CA GLY A 194 -0.17 13.33 1.38
C GLY A 194 0.23 14.79 1.51
N ASN A 195 1.51 15.07 1.32
CA ASN A 195 2.00 16.45 1.27
C ASN A 195 1.35 17.20 0.10
N ASP A 196 1.49 16.65 -1.11
CA ASP A 196 0.74 17.07 -2.29
C ASP A 196 0.02 15.87 -2.91
N ILE A 197 -1.18 16.11 -3.46
CA ILE A 197 -1.97 15.11 -4.17
C ILE A 197 -2.23 15.62 -5.58
N HIS A 198 -1.65 14.93 -6.55
CA HIS A 198 -1.86 15.20 -7.97
C HIS A 198 -2.76 14.13 -8.57
N ILE A 199 -3.88 14.55 -9.14
CA ILE A 199 -4.82 13.67 -9.84
C ILE A 199 -4.93 14.16 -11.28
N ASP A 200 -4.44 13.37 -12.22
CA ASP A 200 -4.47 13.70 -13.64
C ASP A 200 -5.10 12.56 -14.44
N ASN A 201 -5.91 12.90 -15.42
CA ASN A 201 -6.53 11.96 -16.37
C ASN A 201 -7.11 10.70 -15.68
N THR A 202 -7.77 10.86 -14.53
CA THR A 202 -8.18 9.79 -13.63
C THR A 202 -9.68 9.78 -13.37
N VAL A 203 -10.27 8.58 -13.29
CA VAL A 203 -11.63 8.36 -12.81
C VAL A 203 -11.57 7.58 -11.51
N ILE A 204 -12.15 8.11 -10.44
CA ILE A 204 -12.30 7.45 -9.13
C ILE A 204 -13.80 7.21 -8.90
N ARG A 205 -14.20 5.96 -8.63
CA ARG A 205 -15.61 5.54 -8.47
C ARG A 205 -15.81 4.67 -7.27
#